data_9c85a27b169b1198f6640221c7869357
#
_entry.id   9c85a27b169b1198f6640221c7869357
#
_cell.length_a   1.000
_cell.length_b   1.000
_cell.length_c   1.000
_cell.angle_alpha   90.00
_cell.angle_beta   90.00
_cell.angle_gamma   90.00
#
_symmetry.space_group_name_H-M   'P 1'
#
loop_
_entity.id
_entity.type
_entity.pdbx_description
1 polymer ?
#
loop_
_entity_poly.entity_id
_entity_poly.type
_entity_poly.pdbx_seq_one_letter_code
_entity_poly.pdbx_strand_id
1 'polypeptide(L)'
;MSRSGSTLLARLLSEYSDIGVSLEADLPDGILHEGMHIESVDDIHAILDRLYSNAKFVAWNIGRKSLGEELLKTDFPIGFGGLLNVLLSEYFKKENPKILIYKCGEYIWHIDTLRKIFPDAKFIFILRDVRAVYNSQKAAYRSKDGKPMASYPIIAAALFNRLPLTIEKQPENDWLYVLKYEDLVSNGENEIIKLLYFLGSSTKKTRGDYYDRIPLEQKHLHANIRNPPQENRVRAWQYELTKTELVTIQNIAGDTLTRYGYELVETERLSFKEGIVYFMYWAKYLGRLIRKMAVKVSRFILPEAWYLWVEKHLSVYL
;
A
#
# COMPACT_ATOMS: atom_id res chain seq x y z
N MET A 1 -3.84 -2.26 0.41
CA MET A 1 -3.57 -3.26 -0.65
C MET A 1 -3.18 -2.54 -1.94
N SER A 2 -2.22 -3.04 -2.71
CA SER A 2 -1.89 -2.47 -4.02
C SER A 2 -3.08 -2.58 -4.98
N ARG A 3 -3.22 -1.62 -5.91
CA ARG A 3 -4.31 -1.56 -6.90
C ARG A 3 -5.71 -1.26 -6.33
N SER A 4 -5.81 -0.74 -5.12
CA SER A 4 -7.10 -0.30 -4.54
C SER A 4 -7.55 1.09 -4.99
N GLY A 5 -6.75 1.83 -5.78
CA GLY A 5 -7.09 3.18 -6.23
C GLY A 5 -6.36 4.31 -5.49
N SER A 6 -5.40 3.98 -4.62
CA SER A 6 -4.65 4.98 -3.83
C SER A 6 -3.91 6.02 -4.69
N THR A 7 -3.44 5.63 -5.89
CA THR A 7 -2.78 6.57 -6.80
C THR A 7 -3.78 7.52 -7.48
N LEU A 8 -5.01 7.05 -7.77
CA LEU A 8 -6.09 7.92 -8.24
C LEU A 8 -6.46 8.97 -7.18
N LEU A 9 -6.65 8.52 -5.92
CA LEU A 9 -6.93 9.44 -4.82
C LEU A 9 -5.80 10.43 -4.61
N ALA A 10 -4.54 9.97 -4.64
CA ALA A 10 -3.37 10.84 -4.53
C ALA A 10 -3.37 11.96 -5.59
N ARG A 11 -3.67 11.62 -6.84
CA ARG A 11 -3.81 12.60 -7.92
C ARG A 11 -4.94 13.60 -7.63
N LEU A 12 -6.12 13.10 -7.25
CA LEU A 12 -7.28 13.96 -6.99
C LEU A 12 -7.02 14.93 -5.83
N LEU A 13 -6.40 14.46 -4.74
CA LEU A 13 -6.05 15.31 -3.60
C LEU A 13 -4.93 16.31 -3.92
N SER A 14 -3.99 15.95 -4.79
CA SER A 14 -2.92 16.87 -5.21
C SER A 14 -3.40 18.05 -6.06
N GLU A 15 -4.67 18.04 -6.49
CA GLU A 15 -5.29 19.20 -7.16
C GLU A 15 -5.57 20.37 -6.20
N TYR A 16 -5.43 20.18 -4.89
CA TYR A 16 -5.70 21.21 -3.88
C TYR A 16 -4.40 21.83 -3.36
N SER A 17 -4.35 23.15 -3.32
CA SER A 17 -3.11 23.92 -3.08
C SER A 17 -2.48 23.73 -1.71
N ASP A 18 -3.27 23.34 -0.73
CA ASP A 18 -2.83 23.14 0.65
C ASP A 18 -2.50 21.67 0.98
N ILE A 19 -2.63 20.77 0.00
CA ILE A 19 -2.36 19.35 0.17
C ILE A 19 -1.15 18.91 -0.67
N GLY A 20 -0.13 18.39 0.01
CA GLY A 20 0.99 17.68 -0.61
C GLY A 20 0.84 16.17 -0.46
N VAL A 21 0.81 15.42 -1.56
CA VAL A 21 0.79 13.95 -1.53
C VAL A 21 2.10 13.41 -2.06
N SER A 22 2.83 12.65 -1.22
CA SER A 22 4.10 12.05 -1.62
C SER A 22 3.90 10.90 -2.61
N LEU A 23 4.92 10.63 -3.42
CA LEU A 23 5.03 9.34 -4.09
C LEU A 23 5.18 8.23 -3.03
N GLU A 24 4.84 7.01 -3.41
CA GLU A 24 5.09 5.84 -2.57
C GLU A 24 6.58 5.57 -2.47
N ALA A 25 7.11 5.47 -1.25
CA ALA A 25 8.45 4.99 -0.99
C ALA A 25 8.37 3.81 -0.02
N ASP A 26 9.22 2.81 -0.25
CA ASP A 26 9.40 1.73 0.71
C ASP A 26 10.42 2.23 1.75
N LEU A 27 9.93 2.83 2.82
CA LEU A 27 10.79 3.21 3.93
C LEU A 27 11.26 1.94 4.68
N PRO A 28 12.44 1.96 5.28
CA PRO A 28 12.98 0.79 5.95
C PRO A 28 12.04 0.28 7.04
N ASP A 29 11.50 -0.93 6.86
CA ASP A 29 10.54 -1.55 7.78
C ASP A 29 11.09 -1.71 9.20
N GLY A 30 12.39 -1.94 9.35
CA GLY A 30 13.03 -2.08 10.67
C GLY A 30 12.82 -0.88 11.58
N ILE A 31 12.76 0.35 11.05
CA ILE A 31 12.56 1.55 11.87
C ILE A 31 11.14 1.58 12.47
N LEU A 32 10.13 1.11 11.72
CA LEU A 32 8.76 1.06 12.21
C LEU A 32 8.52 -0.13 13.16
N HIS A 33 9.13 -1.29 12.86
CA HIS A 33 8.83 -2.55 13.54
C HIS A 33 9.70 -2.84 14.75
N GLU A 34 10.99 -2.45 14.69
CA GLU A 34 12.01 -2.87 15.67
C GLU A 34 12.25 -1.81 16.73
N GLY A 35 11.51 -0.68 16.70
CA GLY A 35 11.77 0.45 17.59
C GLY A 35 13.15 1.04 17.36
N MET A 36 13.72 0.83 16.17
CA MET A 36 15.05 1.32 15.82
C MET A 36 15.04 2.85 15.85
N HIS A 37 15.95 3.41 16.63
CA HIS A 37 16.20 4.84 16.69
C HIS A 37 17.54 5.17 16.03
N ILE A 38 17.63 6.35 15.44
CA ILE A 38 18.88 6.93 15.00
C ILE A 38 19.47 7.65 16.23
N GLU A 39 20.54 7.12 16.80
CA GLU A 39 21.12 7.59 18.07
C GLU A 39 22.41 8.39 17.85
N SER A 40 23.00 8.27 16.67
CA SER A 40 24.30 8.83 16.34
C SER A 40 24.39 9.33 14.90
N VAL A 41 25.48 10.05 14.60
CA VAL A 41 25.82 10.49 13.24
C VAL A 41 26.09 9.28 12.32
N ASP A 42 26.69 8.22 12.86
CA ASP A 42 26.96 7.01 12.07
C ASP A 42 25.66 6.32 11.66
N ASP A 43 24.63 6.34 12.51
CA ASP A 43 23.31 5.83 12.17
C ASP A 43 22.65 6.66 11.06
N ILE A 44 22.90 7.98 11.01
CA ILE A 44 22.45 8.82 9.90
C ILE A 44 23.06 8.34 8.58
N HIS A 45 24.36 8.07 8.55
CA HIS A 45 25.01 7.55 7.35
C HIS A 45 24.41 6.21 6.92
N ALA A 46 24.21 5.29 7.86
CA ALA A 46 23.62 3.99 7.60
C ALA A 46 22.18 4.09 7.06
N ILE A 47 21.33 4.95 7.64
CA ILE A 47 19.95 5.15 7.17
C ILE A 47 19.93 5.82 5.79
N LEU A 48 20.80 6.77 5.52
CA LEU A 48 20.94 7.39 4.20
C LEU A 48 21.35 6.36 3.15
N ASP A 49 22.32 5.48 3.43
CA ASP A 49 22.71 4.41 2.51
C ASP A 49 21.52 3.51 2.19
N ARG A 50 20.75 3.15 3.20
CA ARG A 50 19.57 2.31 3.08
C ARG A 50 18.45 2.99 2.28
N LEU A 51 18.17 4.26 2.53
CA LEU A 51 17.17 5.05 1.79
C LEU A 51 17.57 5.19 0.31
N TYR A 52 18.81 5.58 0.02
CA TYR A 52 19.27 5.82 -1.34
C TYR A 52 19.59 4.53 -2.12
N SER A 53 19.60 3.36 -1.48
CA SER A 53 19.60 2.06 -2.17
C SER A 53 18.22 1.68 -2.72
N ASN A 54 17.14 2.35 -2.29
CA ASN A 54 15.78 2.10 -2.69
C ASN A 54 15.34 2.99 -3.86
N ALA A 55 15.08 2.39 -5.02
CA ALA A 55 14.70 3.12 -6.24
C ALA A 55 13.42 3.97 -6.07
N LYS A 56 12.46 3.52 -5.26
CA LYS A 56 11.24 4.31 -5.00
C LYS A 56 11.54 5.56 -4.17
N PHE A 57 12.45 5.47 -3.21
CA PHE A 57 12.89 6.63 -2.45
C PHE A 57 13.73 7.59 -3.29
N VAL A 58 14.63 7.08 -4.11
CA VAL A 58 15.42 7.90 -5.05
C VAL A 58 14.53 8.74 -5.95
N ALA A 59 13.36 8.21 -6.34
CA ALA A 59 12.35 8.94 -7.13
C ALA A 59 11.75 10.17 -6.41
N TRP A 60 11.94 10.32 -5.11
CA TRP A 60 11.55 11.54 -4.37
C TRP A 60 12.46 12.73 -4.72
N ASN A 61 13.61 12.47 -5.32
CA ASN A 61 14.57 13.48 -5.76
C ASN A 61 15.03 14.44 -4.64
N ILE A 62 15.15 13.92 -3.43
CA ILE A 62 15.72 14.65 -2.28
C ILE A 62 17.25 14.57 -2.38
N GLY A 63 17.93 15.70 -2.19
CA GLY A 63 19.39 15.73 -2.16
C GLY A 63 19.95 15.02 -0.91
N ARG A 64 20.83 14.01 -1.09
CA ARG A 64 21.38 13.24 0.03
C ARG A 64 22.09 14.11 1.07
N LYS A 65 22.86 15.12 0.62
CA LYS A 65 23.57 16.05 1.50
C LYS A 65 22.57 16.90 2.32
N SER A 66 21.57 17.50 1.65
CA SER A 66 20.54 18.31 2.29
C SER A 66 19.78 17.51 3.35
N LEU A 67 19.39 16.26 3.00
CA LEU A 67 18.70 15.38 3.94
C LEU A 67 19.58 15.04 5.17
N GLY A 68 20.86 14.76 4.96
CA GLY A 68 21.79 14.50 6.06
C GLY A 68 21.95 15.71 7.00
N GLU A 69 22.06 16.91 6.42
CA GLU A 69 22.15 18.16 7.19
C GLU A 69 20.86 18.43 8.01
N GLU A 70 19.67 18.11 7.47
CA GLU A 70 18.41 18.28 8.22
C GLU A 70 18.27 17.22 9.34
N LEU A 71 18.69 15.97 9.09
CA LEU A 71 18.71 14.95 10.15
C LEU A 71 19.66 15.31 11.29
N LEU A 72 20.81 15.92 11.00
CA LEU A 72 21.76 16.39 12.02
C LEU A 72 21.23 17.53 12.89
N LYS A 73 20.22 18.27 12.44
CA LYS A 73 19.57 19.33 13.22
C LYS A 73 18.45 18.81 14.12
N THR A 74 18.06 17.54 13.96
CA THR A 74 16.99 16.92 14.74
C THR A 74 17.55 16.35 16.03
N ASP A 75 16.83 16.52 17.15
CA ASP A 75 17.26 15.98 18.45
C ASP A 75 17.28 14.44 18.43
N PHE A 76 18.35 13.86 18.95
CA PHE A 76 18.49 12.42 19.12
C PHE A 76 17.80 11.94 20.42
N PRO A 77 17.25 10.72 20.46
CA PRO A 77 17.17 9.76 19.34
C PRO A 77 16.06 10.08 18.36
N ILE A 78 16.33 9.94 17.06
CA ILE A 78 15.33 10.14 16.01
C ILE A 78 14.60 8.83 15.76
N GLY A 79 13.36 8.75 16.17
CA GLY A 79 12.47 7.62 15.85
C GLY A 79 11.84 7.74 14.47
N PHE A 80 10.98 6.75 14.12
CA PHE A 80 10.26 6.72 12.83
C PHE A 80 9.48 8.02 12.55
N GLY A 81 8.83 8.57 13.57
CA GLY A 81 8.06 9.82 13.45
C GLY A 81 8.93 11.01 13.03
N GLY A 82 10.06 11.19 13.72
CA GLY A 82 11.02 12.25 13.40
C GLY A 82 11.59 12.09 11.99
N LEU A 83 12.02 10.88 11.65
CA LEU A 83 12.53 10.58 10.31
C LEU A 83 11.49 10.90 9.23
N LEU A 84 10.26 10.41 9.36
CA LEU A 84 9.21 10.64 8.35
C LEU A 84 8.87 12.13 8.21
N ASN A 85 8.85 12.88 9.31
CA ASN A 85 8.63 14.33 9.27
C ASN A 85 9.75 15.05 8.50
N VAL A 86 11.02 14.73 8.75
CA VAL A 86 12.15 15.31 8.02
C VAL A 86 12.07 14.94 6.53
N LEU A 87 11.78 13.69 6.21
CA LEU A 87 11.65 13.22 4.83
C LEU A 87 10.54 13.96 4.07
N LEU A 88 9.37 14.13 4.66
CA LEU A 88 8.24 14.84 4.04
C LEU A 88 8.53 16.34 3.93
N SER A 89 9.13 16.94 4.94
CA SER A 89 9.52 18.37 4.90
C SER A 89 10.51 18.64 3.77
N GLU A 90 11.52 17.78 3.60
CA GLU A 90 12.48 17.93 2.49
C GLU A 90 11.82 17.65 1.12
N TYR A 91 10.93 16.65 1.04
CA TYR A 91 10.21 16.33 -0.19
C TYR A 91 9.34 17.50 -0.67
N PHE A 92 8.66 18.20 0.25
CA PHE A 92 7.76 19.32 -0.05
C PHE A 92 8.36 20.70 0.23
N LYS A 93 9.67 20.79 0.39
CA LYS A 93 10.35 22.05 0.76
C LYS A 93 10.04 23.24 -0.15
N LYS A 94 9.77 22.98 -1.42
CA LYS A 94 9.46 24.05 -2.40
C LYS A 94 8.00 24.44 -2.39
N GLU A 95 7.10 23.48 -2.25
CA GLU A 95 5.64 23.68 -2.30
C GLU A 95 5.07 24.13 -0.95
N ASN A 96 5.67 23.69 0.15
CA ASN A 96 5.29 23.97 1.54
C ASN A 96 3.77 23.87 1.80
N PRO A 97 3.11 22.75 1.47
CA PRO A 97 1.67 22.59 1.70
C PRO A 97 1.37 22.49 3.18
N LYS A 98 0.13 22.87 3.59
CA LYS A 98 -0.30 22.78 5.00
C LYS A 98 -0.50 21.36 5.48
N ILE A 99 -0.95 20.48 4.58
CA ILE A 99 -1.26 19.09 4.88
C ILE A 99 -0.31 18.21 4.07
N LEU A 100 0.46 17.38 4.76
CA LEU A 100 1.38 16.43 4.17
C LEU A 100 0.77 15.03 4.22
N ILE A 101 0.61 14.39 3.07
CA ILE A 101 0.08 13.03 2.96
C ILE A 101 1.19 12.08 2.52
N TYR A 102 1.51 11.12 3.37
CA TYR A 102 2.38 10.00 3.02
C TYR A 102 1.53 8.81 2.54
N LYS A 103 1.78 8.38 1.30
CA LYS A 103 1.05 7.27 0.68
C LYS A 103 1.83 5.97 0.83
N CYS A 104 1.28 5.01 1.60
CA CYS A 104 1.85 3.68 1.73
C CYS A 104 0.74 2.63 1.88
N GLY A 105 0.73 1.62 0.98
CA GLY A 105 -0.33 0.60 0.96
C GLY A 105 -0.26 -0.42 2.09
N GLU A 106 0.91 -0.59 2.72
CA GLU A 106 1.13 -1.63 3.76
C GLU A 106 0.85 -1.11 5.17
N TYR A 107 0.82 0.20 5.38
CA TYR A 107 0.67 0.81 6.69
C TYR A 107 -0.67 0.54 7.38
N ILE A 108 -1.67 0.07 6.65
CA ILE A 108 -2.93 -0.39 7.27
C ILE A 108 -2.70 -1.49 8.32
N TRP A 109 -1.68 -2.34 8.12
CA TRP A 109 -1.38 -3.43 9.05
C TRP A 109 -0.68 -2.96 10.33
N HIS A 110 -0.26 -1.70 10.37
CA HIS A 110 0.49 -1.06 11.46
C HIS A 110 -0.23 0.15 12.04
N ILE A 111 -1.53 0.28 11.79
CA ILE A 111 -2.30 1.47 12.16
C ILE A 111 -2.22 1.76 13.67
N ASP A 112 -2.24 0.74 14.52
CA ASP A 112 -2.13 0.89 15.97
C ASP A 112 -0.77 1.48 16.38
N THR A 113 0.31 1.06 15.73
CA THR A 113 1.66 1.59 15.95
C THR A 113 1.77 3.03 15.43
N LEU A 114 1.25 3.26 14.23
CA LEU A 114 1.28 4.59 13.62
C LEU A 114 0.47 5.61 14.42
N ARG A 115 -0.65 5.21 15.02
CA ARG A 115 -1.44 6.07 15.92
C ARG A 115 -0.68 6.48 17.18
N LYS A 116 0.17 5.60 17.71
CA LYS A 116 1.04 5.94 18.85
C LYS A 116 2.14 6.91 18.45
N ILE A 117 2.70 6.75 17.26
CA ILE A 117 3.76 7.62 16.75
C ILE A 117 3.21 8.99 16.31
N PHE A 118 2.02 9.00 15.70
CA PHE A 118 1.38 10.19 15.16
C PHE A 118 -0.05 10.33 15.74
N PRO A 119 -0.21 10.76 17.00
CA PRO A 119 -1.50 10.81 17.66
C PRO A 119 -2.51 11.76 16.99
N ASP A 120 -2.03 12.80 16.31
CA ASP A 120 -2.86 13.80 15.63
C ASP A 120 -3.05 13.52 14.13
N ALA A 121 -2.42 12.49 13.59
CA ALA A 121 -2.52 12.16 12.18
C ALA A 121 -3.89 11.60 11.81
N LYS A 122 -4.38 12.01 10.66
CA LYS A 122 -5.58 11.45 10.02
C LYS A 122 -5.20 10.38 9.03
N PHE A 123 -5.96 9.30 9.02
CA PHE A 123 -5.73 8.15 8.16
C PHE A 123 -6.86 8.00 7.15
N ILE A 124 -6.51 7.78 5.89
CA ILE A 124 -7.48 7.49 4.83
C ILE A 124 -7.21 6.08 4.34
N PHE A 125 -8.18 5.20 4.48
CA PHE A 125 -8.12 3.85 3.98
C PHE A 125 -9.04 3.68 2.78
N ILE A 126 -8.49 3.22 1.64
CA ILE A 126 -9.29 2.92 0.46
C ILE A 126 -9.65 1.45 0.46
N LEU A 127 -10.94 1.20 0.63
CA LEU A 127 -11.56 -0.11 0.47
C LEU A 127 -11.98 -0.29 -0.98
N ARG A 128 -11.75 -1.46 -1.55
CA ARG A 128 -12.19 -1.82 -2.89
C ARG A 128 -12.54 -3.30 -2.93
N ASP A 129 -13.52 -3.67 -3.76
CA ASP A 129 -13.86 -5.07 -4.03
C ASP A 129 -12.60 -5.88 -4.36
N VAL A 130 -12.33 -6.90 -3.55
CA VAL A 130 -11.10 -7.70 -3.70
C VAL A 130 -11.05 -8.45 -5.03
N ARG A 131 -12.19 -8.75 -5.65
CA ARG A 131 -12.27 -9.35 -7.00
C ARG A 131 -11.72 -8.38 -8.03
N ALA A 132 -12.09 -7.10 -7.93
CA ALA A 132 -11.56 -6.03 -8.78
C ALA A 132 -10.08 -5.72 -8.48
N VAL A 133 -9.65 -5.78 -7.21
CA VAL A 133 -8.25 -5.64 -6.82
C VAL A 133 -7.41 -6.74 -7.43
N TYR A 134 -7.79 -8.02 -7.25
CA TYR A 134 -7.07 -9.15 -7.81
C TYR A 134 -7.03 -9.10 -9.33
N ASN A 135 -8.15 -8.80 -9.98
CA ASN A 135 -8.21 -8.64 -11.43
C ASN A 135 -7.22 -7.58 -11.93
N SER A 136 -7.15 -6.44 -11.26
CA SER A 136 -6.19 -5.40 -11.60
C SER A 136 -4.74 -5.79 -11.31
N GLN A 137 -4.47 -6.59 -10.28
CA GLN A 137 -3.14 -7.11 -9.97
C GLN A 137 -2.67 -8.17 -10.97
N LYS A 138 -3.59 -9.03 -11.42
CA LYS A 138 -3.35 -10.06 -12.43
C LYS A 138 -2.95 -9.44 -13.77
N ALA A 139 -3.61 -8.34 -14.16
CA ALA A 139 -3.34 -7.62 -15.40
C ALA A 139 -2.12 -6.69 -15.33
N ALA A 140 -1.65 -6.34 -14.14
CA ALA A 140 -0.52 -5.45 -13.95
C ALA A 140 0.79 -6.22 -13.81
N TYR A 141 1.81 -5.83 -14.58
CA TYR A 141 3.13 -6.45 -14.55
C TYR A 141 4.10 -5.62 -13.74
N ARG A 142 4.92 -6.28 -12.93
CA ARG A 142 5.96 -5.63 -12.14
C ARG A 142 7.12 -5.19 -13.04
N SER A 143 7.58 -3.95 -12.87
CA SER A 143 8.71 -3.42 -13.65
C SER A 143 10.00 -4.20 -13.42
N LYS A 144 10.18 -4.80 -12.24
CA LYS A 144 11.41 -5.50 -11.84
C LYS A 144 11.66 -6.80 -12.64
N ASP A 145 10.63 -7.58 -12.91
CA ASP A 145 10.77 -8.95 -13.46
C ASP A 145 9.73 -9.31 -14.52
N GLY A 146 8.90 -8.35 -14.94
CA GLY A 146 7.87 -8.56 -15.97
C GLY A 146 6.78 -9.57 -15.58
N LYS A 147 6.70 -9.98 -14.32
CA LYS A 147 5.67 -10.93 -13.85
C LYS A 147 4.42 -10.20 -13.38
N PRO A 148 3.24 -10.82 -13.45
CA PRO A 148 2.02 -10.26 -12.86
C PRO A 148 2.23 -9.91 -11.38
N MET A 149 1.60 -8.84 -10.92
CA MET A 149 1.63 -8.44 -9.50
C MET A 149 1.01 -9.51 -8.59
N ALA A 150 -0.01 -10.22 -9.09
CA ALA A 150 -0.59 -11.39 -8.43
C ALA A 150 -0.76 -12.53 -9.44
N SER A 151 -0.31 -13.72 -9.05
CA SER A 151 -0.39 -14.92 -9.90
C SER A 151 -1.57 -15.83 -9.54
N TYR A 152 -2.14 -15.69 -8.32
CA TYR A 152 -3.28 -16.46 -7.87
C TYR A 152 -4.08 -15.73 -6.78
N PRO A 153 -5.40 -16.00 -6.70
CA PRO A 153 -6.36 -15.16 -5.98
C PRO A 153 -6.27 -15.26 -4.45
N ILE A 154 -5.78 -16.38 -3.91
CA ILE A 154 -5.82 -16.69 -2.46
C ILE A 154 -5.18 -15.58 -1.63
N ILE A 155 -4.05 -15.03 -2.07
CA ILE A 155 -3.33 -14.02 -1.29
C ILE A 155 -4.15 -12.74 -1.16
N ALA A 156 -4.72 -12.28 -2.26
CA ALA A 156 -5.57 -11.08 -2.25
C ALA A 156 -6.79 -11.30 -1.34
N ALA A 157 -7.46 -12.45 -1.47
CA ALA A 157 -8.61 -12.82 -0.65
C ALA A 157 -8.27 -12.94 0.83
N ALA A 158 -7.15 -13.59 1.17
CA ALA A 158 -6.70 -13.75 2.56
C ALA A 158 -6.31 -12.41 3.20
N LEU A 159 -5.66 -11.51 2.46
CA LEU A 159 -5.35 -10.15 2.93
C LEU A 159 -6.64 -9.35 3.15
N PHE A 160 -7.58 -9.42 2.22
CA PHE A 160 -8.87 -8.73 2.36
C PHE A 160 -9.64 -9.23 3.59
N ASN A 161 -9.62 -10.53 3.84
CA ASN A 161 -10.30 -11.14 4.99
C ASN A 161 -9.70 -10.74 6.36
N ARG A 162 -8.52 -10.13 6.37
CA ARG A 162 -7.90 -9.57 7.59
C ARG A 162 -8.35 -8.13 7.89
N LEU A 163 -8.93 -7.41 6.92
CA LEU A 163 -9.30 -6.00 7.08
C LEU A 163 -10.25 -5.73 8.27
N PRO A 164 -11.30 -6.54 8.52
CA PRO A 164 -12.16 -6.34 9.68
C PRO A 164 -11.39 -6.32 11.00
N LEU A 165 -10.39 -7.20 11.14
CA LEU A 165 -9.55 -7.27 12.34
C LEU A 165 -8.72 -6.00 12.57
N THR A 166 -8.51 -5.21 11.54
CA THR A 166 -7.70 -3.99 11.61
C THR A 166 -8.57 -2.75 11.67
N ILE A 167 -9.59 -2.66 10.81
CA ILE A 167 -10.43 -1.46 10.68
C ILE A 167 -11.48 -1.39 11.78
N GLU A 168 -12.17 -2.50 12.08
CA GLU A 168 -13.30 -2.52 13.01
C GLU A 168 -12.88 -2.51 14.48
N LYS A 169 -11.61 -2.79 14.78
CA LYS A 169 -11.05 -2.57 16.11
C LYS A 169 -10.94 -1.09 16.46
N GLN A 170 -10.98 -0.23 15.45
CA GLN A 170 -10.92 1.20 15.67
C GLN A 170 -12.34 1.69 15.98
N PRO A 171 -12.57 2.31 17.15
CA PRO A 171 -13.88 2.90 17.45
C PRO A 171 -14.22 3.97 16.42
N GLU A 172 -15.51 4.27 16.24
CA GLU A 172 -15.94 5.45 15.49
C GLU A 172 -15.16 6.66 15.99
N ASN A 173 -14.44 7.32 15.10
CA ASN A 173 -13.50 8.36 15.46
C ASN A 173 -13.25 9.31 14.27
N ASP A 174 -12.74 10.47 14.61
CA ASP A 174 -12.46 11.57 13.69
C ASP A 174 -11.09 11.45 12.97
N TRP A 175 -10.34 10.38 13.21
CA TRP A 175 -8.99 10.21 12.66
C TRP A 175 -8.87 9.16 11.54
N LEU A 176 -9.87 8.28 11.32
CA LEU A 176 -9.86 7.28 10.26
C LEU A 176 -11.05 7.47 9.31
N TYR A 177 -10.77 7.72 8.04
CA TYR A 177 -11.75 7.76 6.97
C TYR A 177 -11.64 6.53 6.08
N VAL A 178 -12.71 5.74 6.00
CA VAL A 178 -12.78 4.59 5.08
C VAL A 178 -13.53 5.00 3.83
N LEU A 179 -12.82 5.10 2.71
CA LEU A 179 -13.36 5.47 1.39
C LEU A 179 -13.52 4.22 0.54
N LYS A 180 -14.72 3.96 0.01
CA LYS A 180 -14.89 2.96 -1.04
C LYS A 180 -14.40 3.51 -2.39
N TYR A 181 -13.60 2.72 -3.07
CA TYR A 181 -13.12 3.06 -4.42
C TYR A 181 -14.28 3.25 -5.40
N GLU A 182 -15.30 2.44 -5.27
CA GLU A 182 -16.51 2.46 -6.07
C GLU A 182 -17.25 3.81 -5.93
N ASP A 183 -17.35 4.33 -4.70
CA ASP A 183 -17.97 5.65 -4.43
C ASP A 183 -17.10 6.79 -4.98
N LEU A 184 -15.76 6.66 -4.89
CA LEU A 184 -14.85 7.62 -5.51
C LEU A 184 -15.00 7.67 -7.03
N VAL A 185 -15.35 6.54 -7.67
CA VAL A 185 -15.54 6.47 -9.13
C VAL A 185 -16.91 7.01 -9.53
N SER A 186 -17.99 6.66 -8.82
CA SER A 186 -19.37 7.03 -9.17
C SER A 186 -19.77 8.43 -8.70
N ASN A 187 -19.20 8.90 -7.60
CA ASN A 187 -19.56 10.17 -6.94
C ASN A 187 -18.33 10.94 -6.46
N GLY A 188 -17.29 10.95 -7.29
CA GLY A 188 -15.94 11.40 -6.90
C GLY A 188 -15.86 12.82 -6.36
N GLU A 189 -16.65 13.75 -6.90
CA GLU A 189 -16.64 15.14 -6.44
C GLU A 189 -17.11 15.27 -5.00
N ASN A 190 -18.23 14.63 -4.66
CA ASN A 190 -18.76 14.64 -3.30
C ASN A 190 -17.83 13.90 -2.32
N GLU A 191 -17.24 12.79 -2.73
CA GLU A 191 -16.31 12.04 -1.88
C GLU A 191 -15.03 12.86 -1.60
N ILE A 192 -14.53 13.60 -2.58
CA ILE A 192 -13.40 14.50 -2.37
C ILE A 192 -13.79 15.65 -1.42
N ILE A 193 -14.98 16.25 -1.57
CA ILE A 193 -15.44 17.31 -0.65
C ILE A 193 -15.49 16.78 0.80
N LYS A 194 -16.03 15.59 1.04
CA LYS A 194 -16.04 14.96 2.37
C LYS A 194 -14.62 14.75 2.91
N LEU A 195 -13.71 14.28 2.06
CA LEU A 195 -12.30 14.11 2.44
C LEU A 195 -11.60 15.42 2.77
N LEU A 196 -11.85 16.50 2.01
CA LEU A 196 -11.32 17.82 2.32
C LEU A 196 -11.81 18.33 3.68
N TYR A 197 -13.10 18.16 3.95
CA TYR A 197 -13.66 18.48 5.26
C TYR A 197 -13.01 17.64 6.38
N PHE A 198 -12.90 16.33 6.17
CA PHE A 198 -12.22 15.43 7.10
C PHE A 198 -10.78 15.86 7.36
N LEU A 199 -10.02 16.25 6.31
CA LEU A 199 -8.64 16.71 6.43
C LEU A 199 -8.51 18.11 7.03
N GLY A 200 -9.57 18.92 7.02
CA GLY A 200 -9.52 20.35 7.37
C GLY A 200 -8.85 21.19 6.28
N SER A 201 -8.97 20.76 5.04
CA SER A 201 -8.38 21.39 3.86
C SER A 201 -9.36 22.39 3.23
N SER A 202 -8.81 23.34 2.47
CA SER A 202 -9.58 24.26 1.64
C SER A 202 -10.11 23.55 0.38
N THR A 203 -11.16 24.11 -0.23
CA THR A 203 -11.70 23.62 -1.50
C THR A 203 -11.04 24.26 -2.73
N LYS A 204 -9.99 25.06 -2.54
CA LYS A 204 -9.31 25.77 -3.62
C LYS A 204 -8.48 24.82 -4.47
N LYS A 205 -8.95 24.54 -5.68
CA LYS A 205 -8.22 23.75 -6.67
C LYS A 205 -7.08 24.53 -7.32
N THR A 206 -6.01 23.81 -7.59
CA THR A 206 -4.90 24.23 -8.44
C THR A 206 -4.62 23.14 -9.46
N ARG A 207 -3.70 23.37 -10.38
CA ARG A 207 -3.27 22.29 -11.30
C ARG A 207 -2.33 21.34 -10.56
N GLY A 208 -2.80 20.14 -10.29
CA GLY A 208 -1.98 19.08 -9.71
C GLY A 208 -0.95 18.51 -10.69
N ASP A 209 0.24 18.21 -10.21
CA ASP A 209 1.37 17.68 -10.96
C ASP A 209 1.73 16.23 -10.58
N TYR A 210 0.91 15.57 -9.75
CA TYR A 210 1.21 14.27 -9.17
C TYR A 210 1.63 13.20 -10.21
N TYR A 211 0.96 13.17 -11.37
CA TYR A 211 1.30 12.22 -12.43
C TYR A 211 2.69 12.48 -13.03
N ASP A 212 3.10 13.73 -13.12
CA ASP A 212 4.37 14.11 -13.74
C ASP A 212 5.55 13.74 -12.85
N ARG A 213 5.32 13.63 -11.54
CA ARG A 213 6.28 13.14 -10.54
C ARG A 213 6.48 11.62 -10.56
N ILE A 214 5.53 10.84 -11.13
CA ILE A 214 5.64 9.37 -11.20
C ILE A 214 6.81 9.00 -12.13
N PRO A 215 7.77 8.14 -11.69
CA PRO A 215 8.87 7.66 -12.51
C PRO A 215 8.39 7.02 -13.83
N LEU A 216 9.15 7.21 -14.91
CA LEU A 216 8.78 6.72 -16.25
C LEU A 216 8.52 5.22 -16.27
N GLU A 217 9.38 4.45 -15.59
CA GLU A 217 9.29 2.99 -15.46
C GLU A 217 8.04 2.51 -14.73
N GLN A 218 7.38 3.39 -13.96
CA GLN A 218 6.13 3.09 -13.25
C GLN A 218 4.89 3.65 -13.95
N LYS A 219 5.04 4.54 -14.93
CA LYS A 219 3.90 5.18 -15.62
C LYS A 219 2.97 4.18 -16.29
N HIS A 220 3.49 3.06 -16.79
CA HIS A 220 2.68 2.00 -17.38
C HIS A 220 1.68 1.38 -16.37
N LEU A 221 2.02 1.29 -15.09
CA LEU A 221 1.14 0.82 -14.02
C LEU A 221 0.01 1.83 -13.72
N HIS A 222 0.20 3.07 -14.13
CA HIS A 222 -0.70 4.20 -13.84
C HIS A 222 -1.23 4.88 -15.11
N ALA A 223 -1.22 4.20 -16.25
CA ALA A 223 -1.60 4.77 -17.55
C ALA A 223 -2.99 5.46 -17.53
N ASN A 224 -3.95 4.92 -16.77
CA ASN A 224 -5.31 5.43 -16.69
C ASN A 224 -5.50 6.58 -15.68
N ILE A 225 -4.46 7.01 -14.97
CA ILE A 225 -4.63 7.98 -13.89
C ILE A 225 -4.95 9.39 -14.39
N ARG A 226 -4.57 9.71 -15.64
CA ARG A 226 -4.92 10.98 -16.31
C ARG A 226 -6.37 11.03 -16.78
N ASN A 227 -6.97 9.86 -17.01
CA ASN A 227 -8.35 9.78 -17.46
C ASN A 227 -9.31 9.98 -16.28
N PRO A 228 -10.52 10.45 -16.52
CA PRO A 228 -11.58 10.38 -15.52
C PRO A 228 -11.73 8.96 -14.96
N PRO A 229 -12.18 8.79 -13.71
CA PRO A 229 -12.49 7.49 -13.16
C PRO A 229 -13.40 6.70 -14.09
N GLN A 230 -13.07 5.42 -14.33
CA GLN A 230 -13.79 4.59 -15.32
C GLN A 230 -14.69 3.60 -14.59
N GLU A 231 -15.99 3.79 -14.67
CA GLU A 231 -16.99 2.91 -14.05
C GLU A 231 -16.91 1.46 -14.53
N ASN A 232 -16.60 1.24 -15.81
CA ASN A 232 -16.44 -0.10 -16.35
C ASN A 232 -15.33 -0.90 -15.64
N ARG A 233 -14.33 -0.25 -15.08
CA ARG A 233 -13.25 -0.89 -14.31
C ARG A 233 -13.71 -1.39 -12.94
N VAL A 234 -14.78 -0.86 -12.41
CA VAL A 234 -15.34 -1.31 -11.12
C VAL A 234 -15.85 -2.75 -11.26
N ARG A 235 -16.51 -3.06 -12.38
CA ARG A 235 -17.15 -4.37 -12.64
C ARG A 235 -16.42 -5.27 -13.63
N ALA A 236 -15.27 -4.86 -14.18
CA ALA A 236 -14.51 -5.62 -15.17
C ALA A 236 -14.18 -7.05 -14.71
N TRP A 237 -13.99 -7.27 -13.40
CA TRP A 237 -13.75 -8.58 -12.84
C TRP A 237 -14.84 -9.61 -13.13
N GLN A 238 -16.09 -9.19 -13.36
CA GLN A 238 -17.21 -10.09 -13.67
C GLN A 238 -17.02 -10.84 -15.00
N TYR A 239 -16.25 -10.26 -15.91
CA TYR A 239 -16.00 -10.81 -17.26
C TYR A 239 -14.54 -11.28 -17.44
N GLU A 240 -13.62 -10.75 -16.66
CA GLU A 240 -12.18 -10.99 -16.82
C GLU A 240 -11.65 -12.08 -15.88
N LEU A 241 -12.33 -12.37 -14.75
CA LEU A 241 -11.95 -13.46 -13.87
C LEU A 241 -12.51 -14.79 -14.38
N THR A 242 -11.71 -15.83 -14.28
CA THR A 242 -12.19 -17.20 -14.49
C THR A 242 -13.10 -17.62 -13.33
N LYS A 243 -13.97 -18.58 -13.58
CA LYS A 243 -14.87 -19.15 -12.59
C LYS A 243 -14.08 -19.66 -11.35
N THR A 244 -12.95 -20.34 -11.58
CA THR A 244 -12.10 -20.85 -10.48
C THR A 244 -11.54 -19.73 -9.62
N GLU A 245 -11.09 -18.62 -10.23
CA GLU A 245 -10.60 -17.44 -9.50
C GLU A 245 -11.72 -16.80 -8.66
N LEU A 246 -12.89 -16.63 -9.25
CA LEU A 246 -14.05 -16.05 -8.57
C LEU A 246 -14.51 -16.92 -7.39
N VAL A 247 -14.68 -18.24 -7.60
CA VAL A 247 -15.02 -19.19 -6.53
C VAL A 247 -13.97 -19.16 -5.42
N THR A 248 -12.67 -19.13 -5.79
CA THR A 248 -11.60 -19.08 -4.79
C THR A 248 -11.68 -17.81 -3.93
N ILE A 249 -11.90 -16.66 -4.54
CA ILE A 249 -12.01 -15.40 -3.80
C ILE A 249 -13.24 -15.40 -2.88
N GLN A 250 -14.40 -15.79 -3.42
CA GLN A 250 -15.64 -15.77 -2.65
C GLN A 250 -15.67 -16.80 -1.52
N ASN A 251 -15.07 -17.97 -1.69
CA ASN A 251 -14.95 -18.96 -0.63
C ASN A 251 -14.08 -18.50 0.54
N ILE A 252 -13.08 -17.64 0.29
CA ILE A 252 -12.18 -17.15 1.33
C ILE A 252 -12.69 -15.83 1.93
N ALA A 253 -13.15 -14.91 1.10
CA ALA A 253 -13.46 -13.55 1.48
C ALA A 253 -14.95 -13.20 1.43
N GLY A 254 -15.85 -14.20 1.24
CA GLY A 254 -17.27 -13.97 1.05
C GLY A 254 -17.94 -13.21 2.20
N ASP A 255 -17.70 -13.66 3.43
CA ASP A 255 -18.24 -12.98 4.62
C ASP A 255 -17.76 -11.53 4.72
N THR A 256 -16.48 -11.30 4.44
CA THR A 256 -15.90 -9.95 4.47
C THR A 256 -16.43 -9.10 3.31
N LEU A 257 -16.60 -9.67 2.12
CA LEU A 257 -17.23 -8.97 0.99
C LEU A 257 -18.64 -8.53 1.38
N THR A 258 -19.48 -9.44 1.87
CA THR A 258 -20.85 -9.13 2.31
C THR A 258 -20.88 -8.10 3.44
N ARG A 259 -19.98 -8.22 4.42
CA ARG A 259 -19.85 -7.25 5.53
C ARG A 259 -19.59 -5.83 5.05
N TYR A 260 -18.80 -5.66 4.00
CA TYR A 260 -18.53 -4.35 3.39
C TYR A 260 -19.51 -3.98 2.29
N GLY A 261 -20.61 -4.73 2.13
CA GLY A 261 -21.69 -4.42 1.20
C GLY A 261 -21.38 -4.76 -0.27
N TYR A 262 -20.49 -5.73 -0.51
CA TYR A 262 -20.26 -6.30 -1.84
C TYR A 262 -21.10 -7.55 -2.03
N GLU A 263 -21.96 -7.55 -3.03
CA GLU A 263 -22.81 -8.71 -3.36
C GLU A 263 -21.96 -9.88 -3.88
N LEU A 264 -22.28 -11.09 -3.44
CA LEU A 264 -21.70 -12.30 -3.98
C LEU A 264 -22.41 -12.67 -5.29
N VAL A 265 -21.65 -13.23 -6.21
CA VAL A 265 -22.18 -13.73 -7.48
C VAL A 265 -22.36 -15.23 -7.37
N GLU A 266 -23.54 -15.72 -7.75
CA GLU A 266 -23.77 -17.15 -7.86
C GLU A 266 -22.83 -17.76 -8.90
N THR A 267 -22.26 -18.90 -8.55
CA THR A 267 -21.36 -19.63 -9.42
C THR A 267 -21.80 -21.10 -9.49
N GLU A 268 -21.84 -21.63 -10.69
CA GLU A 268 -22.02 -23.08 -10.85
C GLU A 268 -20.90 -23.87 -10.19
N ARG A 269 -21.12 -25.15 -9.94
CA ARG A 269 -20.09 -26.05 -9.42
C ARG A 269 -18.89 -26.12 -10.35
N LEU A 270 -17.68 -26.19 -9.76
CA LEU A 270 -16.46 -26.35 -10.53
C LEU A 270 -16.47 -27.71 -11.24
N SER A 271 -16.09 -27.74 -12.49
CA SER A 271 -15.79 -28.98 -13.23
C SER A 271 -14.54 -29.65 -12.64
N PHE A 272 -14.29 -30.90 -12.99
CA PHE A 272 -13.09 -31.63 -12.52
C PHE A 272 -11.79 -30.90 -12.84
N LYS A 273 -11.64 -30.36 -14.05
CA LYS A 273 -10.46 -29.56 -14.45
C LYS A 273 -10.31 -28.30 -13.63
N GLU A 274 -11.39 -27.58 -13.41
CA GLU A 274 -11.39 -26.36 -12.56
C GLU A 274 -11.06 -26.68 -11.10
N GLY A 275 -11.54 -27.83 -10.60
CA GLY A 275 -11.21 -28.34 -9.28
C GLY A 275 -9.72 -28.62 -9.09
N ILE A 276 -9.03 -29.14 -10.10
CA ILE A 276 -7.57 -29.30 -10.10
C ILE A 276 -6.88 -27.95 -9.98
N VAL A 277 -7.29 -26.93 -10.76
CA VAL A 277 -6.73 -25.57 -10.69
C VAL A 277 -6.95 -24.96 -9.31
N TYR A 278 -8.15 -25.11 -8.75
CA TYR A 278 -8.48 -24.65 -7.39
C TYR A 278 -7.53 -25.30 -6.35
N PHE A 279 -7.33 -26.62 -6.43
CA PHE A 279 -6.40 -27.33 -5.55
C PHE A 279 -4.95 -26.83 -5.74
N MET A 280 -4.52 -26.58 -6.97
CA MET A 280 -3.18 -26.03 -7.24
C MET A 280 -2.96 -24.65 -6.61
N TYR A 281 -3.99 -23.78 -6.56
CA TYR A 281 -3.90 -22.51 -5.85
C TYR A 281 -3.63 -22.71 -4.37
N TRP A 282 -4.35 -23.64 -3.74
CA TRP A 282 -4.15 -23.97 -2.32
C TRP A 282 -2.77 -24.59 -2.05
N ALA A 283 -2.32 -25.51 -2.89
CA ALA A 283 -1.00 -26.13 -2.75
C ALA A 283 0.13 -25.08 -2.83
N LYS A 284 0.04 -24.15 -3.77
CA LYS A 284 0.99 -23.03 -3.89
C LYS A 284 0.95 -22.09 -2.68
N TYR A 285 -0.23 -21.80 -2.17
CA TYR A 285 -0.39 -20.96 -0.99
C TYR A 285 0.20 -21.63 0.26
N LEU A 286 -0.10 -22.90 0.49
CA LEU A 286 0.47 -23.67 1.59
C LEU A 286 2.00 -23.77 1.49
N GLY A 287 2.54 -24.03 0.30
CA GLY A 287 3.98 -24.00 0.07
C GLY A 287 4.62 -22.66 0.43
N ARG A 288 3.94 -21.54 0.14
CA ARG A 288 4.40 -20.21 0.54
C ARG A 288 4.35 -20.02 2.05
N LEU A 289 3.29 -20.48 2.73
CA LEU A 289 3.19 -20.40 4.20
C LEU A 289 4.28 -21.22 4.88
N ILE A 290 4.52 -22.44 4.41
CA ILE A 290 5.59 -23.32 4.93
C ILE A 290 6.95 -22.63 4.78
N ARG A 291 7.24 -22.03 3.61
CA ARG A 291 8.50 -21.29 3.41
C ARG A 291 8.62 -20.10 4.36
N LYS A 292 7.55 -19.31 4.54
CA LYS A 292 7.57 -18.20 5.51
C LYS A 292 7.84 -18.69 6.93
N MET A 293 7.21 -19.78 7.32
CA MET A 293 7.45 -20.39 8.63
C MET A 293 8.89 -20.88 8.75
N ALA A 294 9.43 -21.55 7.74
CA ALA A 294 10.81 -22.03 7.71
C ALA A 294 11.81 -20.89 7.86
N VAL A 295 11.63 -19.78 7.13
CA VAL A 295 12.48 -18.57 7.27
C VAL A 295 12.34 -17.97 8.67
N LYS A 296 11.13 -17.86 9.21
CA LYS A 296 10.92 -17.33 10.56
C LYS A 296 11.57 -18.22 11.62
N VAL A 297 11.45 -19.53 11.51
CA VAL A 297 12.05 -20.50 12.44
C VAL A 297 13.58 -20.51 12.31
N SER A 298 14.13 -20.43 11.10
CA SER A 298 15.57 -20.40 10.88
C SER A 298 16.25 -19.24 11.58
N ARG A 299 15.57 -18.10 11.71
CA ARG A 299 16.08 -16.92 12.46
C ARG A 299 16.35 -17.23 13.93
N PHE A 300 15.61 -18.16 14.54
CA PHE A 300 15.76 -18.52 15.96
C PHE A 300 16.72 -19.68 16.20
N ILE A 301 16.96 -20.50 15.19
CA ILE A 301 17.69 -21.78 15.37
C ILE A 301 19.08 -21.74 14.71
N LEU A 302 19.25 -20.96 13.63
CA LEU A 302 20.48 -20.97 12.86
C LEU A 302 21.42 -19.83 13.26
N PRO A 303 22.75 -20.03 13.19
CA PRO A 303 23.72 -18.93 13.23
C PRO A 303 23.40 -17.89 12.14
N GLU A 304 23.70 -16.61 12.40
CA GLU A 304 23.32 -15.49 11.56
C GLU A 304 23.70 -15.66 10.07
N ALA A 305 24.90 -16.16 9.79
CA ALA A 305 25.34 -16.41 8.43
C ALA A 305 24.46 -17.42 7.68
N TRP A 306 23.99 -18.49 8.36
CA TRP A 306 23.10 -19.49 7.80
C TRP A 306 21.67 -18.98 7.65
N TYR A 307 21.20 -18.20 8.60
CA TYR A 307 19.91 -17.54 8.50
C TYR A 307 19.86 -16.59 7.28
N LEU A 308 20.88 -15.74 7.13
CA LEU A 308 20.97 -14.81 5.98
C LEU A 308 21.01 -15.57 4.64
N TRP A 309 21.67 -16.72 4.60
CA TRP A 309 21.63 -17.58 3.42
C TRP A 309 20.22 -18.13 3.14
N VAL A 310 19.52 -18.65 4.17
CA VAL A 310 18.13 -19.15 4.07
C VAL A 310 17.20 -18.01 3.64
N GLU A 311 17.29 -16.86 4.26
CA GLU A 311 16.50 -15.68 3.92
C GLU A 311 16.73 -15.27 2.46
N LYS A 312 17.98 -15.15 2.01
CA LYS A 312 18.32 -14.80 0.63
C LYS A 312 17.75 -15.79 -0.39
N HIS A 313 17.78 -17.09 -0.11
CA HIS A 313 17.39 -18.12 -1.08
C HIS A 313 15.91 -18.50 -1.01
N LEU A 314 15.26 -18.35 0.15
CA LEU A 314 13.84 -18.64 0.30
C LEU A 314 12.94 -17.39 0.20
N SER A 315 13.44 -16.18 0.55
CA SER A 315 12.64 -14.95 0.49
C SER A 315 12.44 -14.41 -0.91
N VAL A 316 13.31 -14.75 -1.86
CA VAL A 316 13.17 -14.34 -3.28
C VAL A 316 11.84 -14.76 -3.90
N TYR A 317 11.12 -15.68 -3.26
CA TYR A 317 9.82 -16.21 -3.69
C TYR A 317 8.67 -15.84 -2.72
N LEU A 318 8.92 -15.00 -1.73
CA LEU A 318 7.93 -14.49 -0.76
C LEU A 318 7.33 -13.17 -1.19
#